data_58c3cd991da8cd1fc42b3ff661dc8c90
#
_entry.id   58c3cd991da8cd1fc42b3ff661dc8c90
#
_cell.length_a   1.000
_cell.length_b   1.000
_cell.length_c   1.000
_cell.angle_alpha   90.00
_cell.angle_beta   90.00
_cell.angle_gamma   90.00
#
_symmetry.space_group_name_H-M   'P 1'
#
loop_
_entity.id
_entity.type
_entity.pdbx_description
1 polymer ?
#
loop_
_entity_poly.entity_id
_entity_poly.type
_entity_poly.pdbx_seq_one_letter_code
_entity_poly.pdbx_strand_id
1 'polypeptide(L)'
;DDYVSIDTGPVSYQDGASPDVRVRLMGLDGKPAIDATVDALVWKSGRVVSTTSLVPDADVPGIYRGRSNALNEGDYEVSVRASGFSESVLKARGQFVVLPPESGELENTASNEPLLQQMAAESGGVFLREEQMNQLSALLRPLSNGRVVETETLLWQSYWWFAAMMFLLTLEWFLRKRAGLL
;
A
#
# COMPACT_ATOMS: atom_id res chain seq x y z
N ASP A 1 -16.68 -24.01 3.98
CA ASP A 1 -16.69 -25.42 3.55
C ASP A 1 -15.25 -25.86 3.37
N ASP A 2 -14.79 -26.69 4.30
CA ASP A 2 -13.37 -26.86 4.62
C ASP A 2 -12.66 -27.98 3.84
N TYR A 3 -13.23 -28.45 2.74
CA TYR A 3 -12.63 -29.54 1.96
C TYR A 3 -11.50 -29.09 1.04
N VAL A 4 -11.53 -27.86 0.59
CA VAL A 4 -10.50 -27.29 -0.29
C VAL A 4 -10.17 -25.86 0.09
N SER A 5 -8.88 -25.56 0.17
CA SER A 5 -8.36 -24.21 0.36
C SER A 5 -7.32 -23.94 -0.72
N ILE A 6 -7.44 -22.80 -1.37
CA ILE A 6 -6.54 -22.35 -2.43
C ILE A 6 -5.77 -21.17 -1.93
N ASP A 7 -4.46 -21.26 -2.00
CA ASP A 7 -3.52 -20.18 -1.70
C ASP A 7 -2.75 -19.87 -2.99
N THR A 8 -2.90 -18.65 -3.46
CA THR A 8 -2.24 -18.13 -4.67
C THR A 8 -1.04 -17.25 -4.33
N GLY A 9 -0.62 -17.21 -3.06
CA GLY A 9 0.46 -16.35 -2.59
C GLY A 9 0.06 -14.87 -2.54
N PRO A 10 0.86 -13.96 -3.09
CA PRO A 10 0.55 -12.53 -3.11
C PRO A 10 -0.75 -12.21 -3.84
N VAL A 11 -1.45 -11.17 -3.41
CA VAL A 11 -2.68 -10.69 -4.07
C VAL A 11 -2.37 -10.04 -5.43
N SER A 12 -1.14 -9.55 -5.63
CA SER A 12 -0.71 -8.92 -6.88
C SER A 12 0.62 -9.50 -7.38
N TYR A 13 0.71 -9.66 -8.67
CA TYR A 13 1.88 -10.10 -9.42
C TYR A 13 2.23 -9.07 -10.49
N GLN A 14 3.47 -9.09 -10.98
CA GLN A 14 3.90 -8.28 -12.12
C GLN A 14 3.56 -9.00 -13.44
N ASP A 15 3.43 -8.25 -14.54
CA ASP A 15 3.22 -8.81 -15.87
C ASP A 15 4.29 -9.84 -16.22
N GLY A 16 3.89 -10.92 -16.83
CA GLY A 16 4.76 -12.05 -17.14
C GLY A 16 5.12 -12.96 -15.96
N ALA A 17 4.60 -12.71 -14.77
CA ALA A 17 4.82 -13.59 -13.62
C ALA A 17 4.11 -14.95 -13.81
N SER A 18 4.69 -15.94 -13.18
CA SER A 18 4.15 -17.31 -13.09
C SER A 18 3.77 -17.59 -11.64
N PRO A 19 2.53 -17.30 -11.23
CA PRO A 19 2.06 -17.49 -9.86
C PRO A 19 2.19 -18.92 -9.38
N ASP A 20 2.66 -19.08 -8.14
CA ASP A 20 2.65 -20.36 -7.44
C ASP A 20 1.24 -20.62 -6.88
N VAL A 21 0.70 -21.78 -7.13
CA VAL A 21 -0.61 -22.20 -6.63
C VAL A 21 -0.40 -23.33 -5.63
N ARG A 22 -0.92 -23.13 -4.43
CA ARG A 22 -0.92 -24.13 -3.37
C ARG A 22 -2.35 -24.49 -3.00
N VAL A 23 -2.65 -25.75 -3.01
CA VAL A 23 -3.99 -26.28 -2.71
C VAL A 23 -3.90 -27.25 -1.56
N ARG A 24 -4.74 -27.03 -0.55
CA ARG A 24 -4.97 -28.01 0.52
C ARG A 24 -6.27 -28.74 0.23
N LEU A 25 -6.21 -30.05 0.14
CA LEU A 25 -7.35 -30.92 -0.16
C LEU A 25 -7.61 -31.89 0.99
N MET A 26 -8.84 -31.90 1.47
CA MET A 26 -9.32 -32.80 2.51
C MET A 26 -10.36 -33.74 1.94
N GLY A 27 -10.27 -35.00 2.26
CA GLY A 27 -11.29 -36.00 1.92
C GLY A 27 -12.60 -35.75 2.66
N LEU A 28 -13.67 -36.36 2.19
CA LEU A 28 -15.00 -36.31 2.82
C LEU A 28 -14.99 -36.92 4.24
N ASP A 29 -13.99 -37.73 4.55
CA ASP A 29 -13.74 -38.34 5.88
C ASP A 29 -12.95 -37.39 6.82
N GLY A 30 -12.64 -36.17 6.39
CA GLY A 30 -11.87 -35.18 7.15
C GLY A 30 -10.37 -35.47 7.22
N LYS A 31 -9.86 -36.44 6.45
CA LYS A 31 -8.42 -36.71 6.36
C LYS A 31 -7.81 -36.01 5.13
N PRO A 32 -6.49 -35.73 5.15
CA PRO A 32 -5.80 -35.22 3.96
C PRO A 32 -5.96 -36.19 2.77
N ALA A 33 -6.36 -35.68 1.62
CA ALA A 33 -6.42 -36.44 0.39
C ALA A 33 -5.01 -36.53 -0.22
N ILE A 34 -4.43 -37.73 -0.26
CA ILE A 34 -3.04 -37.96 -0.70
C ILE A 34 -2.90 -38.49 -2.11
N ASP A 35 -3.90 -39.20 -2.61
CA ASP A 35 -3.85 -39.92 -3.91
C ASP A 35 -4.68 -39.24 -5.00
N ALA A 36 -5.04 -37.97 -4.84
CA ALA A 36 -5.83 -37.25 -5.84
C ALA A 36 -4.94 -36.65 -6.94
N THR A 37 -5.40 -36.74 -8.18
CA THR A 37 -4.84 -35.90 -9.24
C THR A 37 -5.54 -34.57 -9.17
N VAL A 38 -4.75 -33.49 -8.99
CA VAL A 38 -5.26 -32.14 -8.76
C VAL A 38 -4.78 -31.21 -9.87
N ASP A 39 -5.72 -30.54 -10.52
CA ASP A 39 -5.46 -29.53 -11.54
C ASP A 39 -5.97 -28.18 -11.06
N ALA A 40 -5.13 -27.18 -11.18
CA ALA A 40 -5.49 -25.78 -11.00
C ALA A 40 -5.88 -25.17 -12.35
N LEU A 41 -7.06 -24.57 -12.41
CA LEU A 41 -7.57 -23.85 -13.57
C LEU A 41 -7.53 -22.37 -13.28
N VAL A 42 -6.78 -21.64 -14.10
CA VAL A 42 -6.67 -20.18 -14.02
C VAL A 42 -7.64 -19.56 -15.02
N TRP A 43 -8.49 -18.68 -14.54
CA TRP A 43 -9.55 -18.02 -15.30
C TRP A 43 -9.24 -16.54 -15.48
N LYS A 44 -9.55 -16.02 -16.64
CA LYS A 44 -9.59 -14.59 -16.95
C LYS A 44 -10.88 -14.27 -17.68
N SER A 45 -11.66 -13.34 -17.18
CA SER A 45 -12.94 -12.92 -17.81
C SER A 45 -13.87 -14.11 -18.12
N GLY A 46 -13.97 -15.10 -17.21
CA GLY A 46 -14.83 -16.27 -17.35
C GLY A 46 -14.32 -17.35 -18.31
N ARG A 47 -13.10 -17.28 -18.80
CA ARG A 47 -12.46 -18.29 -19.65
C ARG A 47 -11.23 -18.88 -18.98
N VAL A 48 -11.03 -20.19 -19.10
CA VAL A 48 -9.78 -20.83 -18.64
C VAL A 48 -8.65 -20.44 -19.58
N VAL A 49 -7.63 -19.80 -19.04
CA VAL A 49 -6.43 -19.37 -19.77
C VAL A 49 -5.23 -20.25 -19.51
N SER A 50 -5.20 -20.93 -18.36
CA SER A 50 -4.14 -21.88 -18.02
C SER A 50 -4.71 -23.03 -17.19
N THR A 51 -4.18 -24.22 -17.41
CA THR A 51 -4.43 -25.41 -16.58
C THR A 51 -3.08 -25.97 -16.17
N THR A 52 -2.88 -26.17 -14.89
CA THR A 52 -1.63 -26.67 -14.32
C THR A 52 -1.91 -27.85 -13.42
N SER A 53 -1.31 -29.00 -13.71
CA SER A 53 -1.35 -30.15 -12.81
C SER A 53 -0.46 -29.91 -11.61
N LEU A 54 -1.02 -30.08 -10.42
CA LEU A 54 -0.33 -29.87 -9.16
C LEU A 54 0.32 -31.17 -8.68
N VAL A 55 1.51 -31.04 -8.12
CA VAL A 55 2.26 -32.17 -7.56
C VAL A 55 2.03 -32.20 -6.04
N PRO A 56 1.79 -33.40 -5.46
CA PRO A 56 1.66 -33.52 -4.02
C PRO A 56 2.97 -33.09 -3.31
N ASP A 57 2.79 -32.39 -2.20
CA ASP A 57 3.91 -31.99 -1.35
C ASP A 57 4.44 -33.23 -0.59
N ALA A 58 5.74 -33.46 -0.64
CA ALA A 58 6.37 -34.62 0.00
C ALA A 58 6.34 -34.53 1.54
N ASP A 59 6.36 -33.32 2.08
CA ASP A 59 6.48 -33.09 3.52
C ASP A 59 5.12 -32.96 4.22
N VAL A 60 4.09 -32.51 3.50
CA VAL A 60 2.78 -32.19 4.10
C VAL A 60 1.65 -32.88 3.32
N PRO A 61 1.10 -33.98 3.86
CA PRO A 61 0.02 -34.72 3.23
C PRO A 61 -1.22 -33.84 2.96
N GLY A 62 -1.84 -34.04 1.77
CA GLY A 62 -3.02 -33.29 1.35
C GLY A 62 -2.74 -31.87 0.83
N ILE A 63 -1.47 -31.51 0.70
CA ILE A 63 -1.07 -30.26 0.03
C ILE A 63 -0.53 -30.59 -1.37
N TYR A 64 -0.96 -29.80 -2.34
CA TYR A 64 -0.55 -29.88 -3.73
C TYR A 64 0.00 -28.53 -4.16
N ARG A 65 1.09 -28.55 -4.92
CA ARG A 65 1.76 -27.33 -5.39
C ARG A 65 2.02 -27.38 -6.88
N GLY A 66 1.94 -26.23 -7.50
CA GLY A 66 2.31 -26.08 -8.90
C GLY A 66 2.48 -24.61 -9.25
N ARG A 67 3.03 -24.37 -10.41
CA ARG A 67 3.26 -23.02 -10.91
C ARG A 67 2.49 -22.84 -12.21
N SER A 68 1.75 -21.76 -12.34
CA SER A 68 1.04 -21.46 -13.57
C SER A 68 2.02 -21.03 -14.67
N ASN A 69 1.54 -21.03 -15.92
CA ASN A 69 2.25 -20.33 -16.99
C ASN A 69 2.34 -18.85 -16.71
N ALA A 70 3.27 -18.16 -17.40
CA ALA A 70 3.34 -16.70 -17.36
C ALA A 70 2.00 -16.09 -17.80
N LEU A 71 1.54 -15.11 -17.03
CA LEU A 71 0.26 -14.44 -17.24
C LEU A 71 0.47 -12.96 -17.57
N ASN A 72 -0.35 -12.44 -18.48
CA ASN A 72 -0.37 -11.03 -18.81
C ASN A 72 -1.25 -10.25 -17.82
N GLU A 73 -1.15 -8.91 -17.81
CA GLU A 73 -1.97 -8.04 -16.98
C GLU A 73 -3.46 -8.42 -16.94
N GLY A 74 -4.10 -8.26 -15.80
CA GLY A 74 -5.54 -8.49 -15.61
C GLY A 74 -5.90 -9.16 -14.31
N ASP A 75 -7.21 -9.33 -14.12
CA ASP A 75 -7.78 -10.02 -12.95
C ASP A 75 -7.93 -11.50 -13.23
N TYR A 76 -7.49 -12.30 -12.29
CA TYR A 76 -7.49 -13.75 -12.39
C TYR A 76 -8.20 -14.41 -11.22
N GLU A 77 -8.87 -15.51 -11.52
CA GLU A 77 -9.48 -16.39 -10.55
C GLU A 77 -8.91 -17.81 -10.72
N VAL A 78 -8.65 -18.49 -9.62
CA VAL A 78 -8.18 -19.87 -9.62
C VAL A 78 -9.25 -20.79 -9.05
N SER A 79 -9.55 -21.84 -9.75
CA SER A 79 -10.36 -22.95 -9.27
C SER A 79 -9.58 -24.25 -9.34
N VAL A 80 -10.06 -25.26 -8.65
CA VAL A 80 -9.41 -26.57 -8.59
C VAL A 80 -10.35 -27.65 -9.08
N ARG A 81 -9.78 -28.59 -9.81
CA ARG A 81 -10.40 -29.88 -10.17
C ARG A 81 -9.56 -30.99 -9.55
N ALA A 82 -10.20 -31.94 -8.88
CA ALA A 82 -9.51 -33.08 -8.29
C ALA A 82 -10.24 -34.38 -8.61
N SER A 83 -9.49 -35.44 -8.88
CA SER A 83 -10.05 -36.77 -9.09
C SER A 83 -10.75 -37.29 -7.84
N GLY A 84 -11.94 -37.88 -7.98
CA GLY A 84 -12.72 -38.36 -6.85
C GLY A 84 -13.57 -37.34 -6.13
N PHE A 85 -13.56 -36.06 -6.56
CA PHE A 85 -14.35 -34.97 -5.98
C PHE A 85 -15.29 -34.37 -7.01
N SER A 86 -16.52 -34.06 -6.62
CA SER A 86 -17.44 -33.33 -7.47
C SER A 86 -17.17 -31.83 -7.44
N GLU A 87 -17.49 -31.11 -8.51
CA GLU A 87 -17.34 -29.66 -8.59
C GLU A 87 -18.15 -28.92 -7.50
N SER A 88 -19.24 -29.53 -7.03
CA SER A 88 -20.05 -28.98 -5.94
C SER A 88 -19.33 -28.98 -4.58
N VAL A 89 -18.30 -29.78 -4.40
CA VAL A 89 -17.45 -29.83 -3.19
C VAL A 89 -16.26 -28.87 -3.33
N LEU A 90 -15.74 -28.72 -4.54
CA LEU A 90 -14.56 -27.90 -4.83
C LEU A 90 -14.95 -26.43 -5.16
N LYS A 91 -15.69 -25.78 -4.27
CA LYS A 91 -16.20 -24.40 -4.49
C LYS A 91 -15.20 -23.29 -4.21
N ALA A 92 -14.08 -23.61 -3.56
CA ALA A 92 -13.09 -22.58 -3.23
C ALA A 92 -12.58 -21.89 -4.50
N ARG A 93 -12.33 -20.60 -4.38
CA ARG A 93 -11.75 -19.76 -5.42
C ARG A 93 -10.62 -18.94 -4.81
N GLY A 94 -9.49 -18.91 -5.48
CA GLY A 94 -8.42 -17.95 -5.22
C GLY A 94 -8.54 -16.79 -6.20
N GLN A 95 -8.18 -15.59 -5.79
CA GLN A 95 -8.17 -14.40 -6.66
C GLN A 95 -6.85 -13.69 -6.53
N PHE A 96 -6.33 -13.21 -7.66
CA PHE A 96 -5.15 -12.36 -7.70
C PHE A 96 -5.18 -11.47 -8.93
N VAL A 97 -4.39 -10.42 -8.92
CA VAL A 97 -4.26 -9.44 -10.01
C VAL A 97 -2.86 -9.49 -10.55
N VAL A 98 -2.73 -9.48 -11.88
CA VAL A 98 -1.44 -9.23 -12.55
C VAL A 98 -1.46 -7.79 -13.00
N LEU A 99 -0.56 -6.99 -12.41
CA LEU A 99 -0.41 -5.57 -12.70
C LEU A 99 0.28 -5.38 -14.06
N PRO A 100 -0.05 -4.32 -14.79
CA PRO A 100 0.71 -3.98 -15.98
C PRO A 100 2.19 -3.81 -15.63
N PRO A 101 3.09 -4.02 -16.61
CA PRO A 101 4.49 -3.71 -16.40
C PRO A 101 4.60 -2.26 -15.92
N GLU A 102 5.43 -2.01 -14.93
CA GLU A 102 5.72 -0.66 -14.49
C GLU A 102 6.29 0.11 -15.69
N SER A 103 5.35 0.61 -16.51
CA SER A 103 5.72 1.40 -17.68
C SER A 103 6.27 2.72 -17.20
N GLY A 104 7.59 2.77 -17.13
CA GLY A 104 8.28 3.97 -17.53
C GLY A 104 8.05 5.26 -16.73
N GLU A 105 7.56 5.26 -15.50
CA GLU A 105 7.79 6.44 -14.66
C GLU A 105 9.30 6.68 -14.48
N LEU A 106 10.11 5.61 -14.55
CA LEU A 106 11.57 5.68 -14.50
C LEU A 106 12.23 5.79 -15.89
N GLU A 107 11.52 5.48 -16.98
CA GLU A 107 12.08 5.64 -18.34
C GLU A 107 12.14 7.10 -18.80
N ASN A 108 11.31 7.95 -18.24
CA ASN A 108 11.32 9.38 -18.57
C ASN A 108 11.47 10.23 -17.31
N THR A 109 12.64 10.15 -16.71
CA THR A 109 13.05 11.00 -15.57
C THR A 109 13.34 12.43 -15.99
N ALA A 110 13.31 12.74 -17.29
CA ALA A 110 13.48 14.08 -17.79
C ALA A 110 12.23 14.91 -17.48
N SER A 111 12.42 16.03 -16.80
CA SER A 111 11.34 16.99 -16.56
C SER A 111 10.80 17.53 -17.89
N ASN A 112 9.47 17.63 -17.99
CA ASN A 112 8.84 18.27 -19.16
C ASN A 112 9.02 19.78 -19.09
N GLU A 113 10.21 20.26 -19.49
CA GLU A 113 10.56 21.67 -19.43
C GLU A 113 9.57 22.58 -20.18
N PRO A 114 9.08 22.24 -21.40
CA PRO A 114 8.10 23.07 -22.09
C PRO A 114 6.82 23.29 -21.25
N LEU A 115 6.32 22.23 -20.62
CA LEU A 115 5.13 22.32 -19.76
C LEU A 115 5.40 23.20 -18.53
N LEU A 116 6.55 23.02 -17.87
CA LEU A 116 6.93 23.82 -16.70
C LEU A 116 7.11 25.30 -17.06
N GLN A 117 7.68 25.62 -18.22
CA GLN A 117 7.79 26.99 -18.71
C GLN A 117 6.42 27.61 -18.99
N GLN A 118 5.51 26.86 -19.61
CA GLN A 118 4.15 27.33 -19.84
C GLN A 118 3.42 27.58 -18.53
N MET A 119 3.50 26.66 -17.57
CA MET A 119 2.89 26.85 -16.24
C MET A 119 3.44 28.07 -15.51
N ALA A 120 4.75 28.30 -15.59
CA ALA A 120 5.38 29.48 -15.00
C ALA A 120 4.88 30.76 -15.66
N ALA A 121 4.80 30.80 -16.99
CA ALA A 121 4.32 31.98 -17.73
C ALA A 121 2.84 32.30 -17.40
N GLU A 122 1.98 31.29 -17.33
CA GLU A 122 0.55 31.47 -17.02
C GLU A 122 0.32 31.90 -15.56
N SER A 123 1.17 31.46 -14.64
CA SER A 123 1.11 31.85 -13.21
C SER A 123 1.83 33.17 -12.90
N GLY A 124 2.45 33.84 -13.87
CA GLY A 124 3.25 35.04 -13.67
C GLY A 124 4.58 34.78 -12.96
N GLY A 125 5.02 33.52 -12.92
CA GLY A 125 6.30 33.10 -12.37
C GLY A 125 7.40 32.99 -13.42
N VAL A 126 8.56 32.48 -13.03
CA VAL A 126 9.71 32.23 -13.90
C VAL A 126 10.20 30.80 -13.68
N PHE A 127 10.36 30.07 -14.77
CA PHE A 127 11.02 28.77 -14.74
C PHE A 127 12.54 28.96 -14.77
N LEU A 128 13.24 28.30 -13.84
CA LEU A 128 14.70 28.34 -13.77
C LEU A 128 15.23 26.91 -13.84
N ARG A 129 16.30 26.75 -14.62
CA ARG A 129 17.11 25.52 -14.59
C ARG A 129 18.12 25.59 -13.44
N GLU A 130 18.69 24.44 -13.07
CA GLU A 130 19.68 24.31 -12.02
C GLU A 130 20.87 25.27 -12.21
N GLU A 131 21.35 25.43 -13.45
CA GLU A 131 22.45 26.33 -13.79
C GLU A 131 22.12 27.80 -13.53
N GLN A 132 20.84 28.14 -13.40
CA GLN A 132 20.33 29.50 -13.18
C GLN A 132 19.93 29.77 -11.73
N MET A 133 20.21 28.84 -10.80
CA MET A 133 19.85 28.95 -9.38
C MET A 133 20.39 30.21 -8.70
N ASN A 134 21.50 30.76 -9.16
CA ASN A 134 22.05 32.02 -8.68
C ASN A 134 21.10 33.23 -8.86
N GLN A 135 20.17 33.17 -9.83
CA GLN A 135 19.17 34.21 -10.08
C GLN A 135 17.98 34.12 -9.12
N LEU A 136 17.75 32.96 -8.50
CA LEU A 136 16.62 32.71 -7.60
C LEU A 136 16.56 33.71 -6.44
N SER A 137 17.70 34.03 -5.83
CA SER A 137 17.78 34.98 -4.71
C SER A 137 17.34 36.38 -5.10
N ALA A 138 17.58 36.80 -6.32
CA ALA A 138 17.15 38.11 -6.84
C ALA A 138 15.65 38.15 -7.14
N LEU A 139 15.11 37.04 -7.65
CA LEU A 139 13.68 36.92 -7.96
C LEU A 139 12.81 36.78 -6.71
N LEU A 140 13.31 36.18 -5.65
CA LEU A 140 12.59 36.02 -4.37
C LEU A 140 12.62 37.28 -3.49
N ARG A 141 13.53 38.21 -3.71
CA ARG A 141 13.62 39.48 -2.94
C ARG A 141 12.34 40.33 -2.95
N PRO A 142 11.61 40.49 -4.09
CA PRO A 142 10.37 41.26 -4.11
C PRO A 142 9.24 40.59 -3.33
N LEU A 143 9.22 39.28 -3.24
CA LEU A 143 8.19 38.51 -2.54
C LEU A 143 8.36 38.54 -1.02
N SER A 144 9.54 38.88 -0.50
CA SER A 144 9.82 38.95 0.93
C SER A 144 9.28 40.20 1.60
N ASN A 145 8.84 41.23 0.85
CA ASN A 145 8.35 42.50 1.40
C ASN A 145 6.90 42.40 1.97
N GLY A 146 6.24 41.31 1.83
CA GLY A 146 4.91 41.05 2.37
C GLY A 146 4.84 39.85 3.32
N ARG A 147 5.95 39.47 3.94
CA ARG A 147 6.04 38.31 4.81
C ARG A 147 5.15 38.50 6.04
N VAL A 148 3.98 37.87 6.02
CA VAL A 148 3.25 37.51 7.22
C VAL A 148 4.05 36.42 7.92
N VAL A 149 4.86 36.81 8.91
CA VAL A 149 5.46 35.84 9.83
C VAL A 149 4.37 35.45 10.80
N GLU A 150 3.66 34.38 10.53
CA GLU A 150 2.84 33.75 11.54
C GLU A 150 3.78 33.18 12.61
N THR A 151 3.95 33.95 13.65
CA THR A 151 4.67 33.51 14.85
C THR A 151 3.63 32.91 15.78
N GLU A 152 3.51 31.59 15.79
CA GLU A 152 2.78 30.90 16.83
C GLU A 152 3.51 31.05 18.15
N THR A 153 3.08 31.99 18.99
CA THR A 153 3.52 32.10 20.35
C THR A 153 2.70 31.19 21.24
N LEU A 154 3.27 30.10 21.67
CA LEU A 154 2.67 29.20 22.67
C LEU A 154 2.63 29.93 24.00
N LEU A 155 1.56 30.64 24.30
CA LEU A 155 1.38 31.49 25.50
C LEU A 155 1.61 30.71 26.79
N TRP A 156 1.24 29.44 26.82
CA TRP A 156 1.39 28.55 28.00
C TRP A 156 2.84 28.15 28.32
N GLN A 157 3.75 28.19 27.35
CA GLN A 157 5.19 27.94 27.56
C GLN A 157 5.99 29.19 27.86
N SER A 158 5.35 30.37 27.89
CA SER A 158 5.99 31.61 28.18
C SER A 158 6.27 31.75 29.69
N TYR A 159 7.53 31.93 30.07
CA TYR A 159 7.92 32.18 31.45
C TYR A 159 7.21 33.40 32.06
N TRP A 160 6.82 34.38 31.26
CA TRP A 160 6.10 35.56 31.70
C TRP A 160 4.69 35.23 32.22
N TRP A 161 3.97 34.35 31.58
CA TRP A 161 2.66 33.90 32.04
C TRP A 161 2.77 33.02 33.28
N PHE A 162 3.80 32.19 33.34
CA PHE A 162 4.09 31.42 34.54
C PHE A 162 4.44 32.31 35.72
N ALA A 163 5.26 33.32 35.52
CA ALA A 163 5.63 34.29 36.58
C ALA A 163 4.42 35.08 37.09
N ALA A 164 3.51 35.52 36.18
CA ALA A 164 2.28 36.21 36.57
C ALA A 164 1.36 35.30 37.40
N MET A 165 1.18 34.04 37.02
CA MET A 165 0.39 33.06 37.72
C MET A 165 0.97 32.76 39.13
N MET A 166 2.26 32.54 39.20
CA MET A 166 2.95 32.30 40.48
C MET A 166 2.86 33.53 41.42
N PHE A 167 2.93 34.74 40.87
CA PHE A 167 2.74 35.96 41.64
C PHE A 167 1.35 36.06 42.24
N LEU A 168 0.28 35.75 41.44
CA LEU A 168 -1.09 35.75 41.93
C LEU A 168 -1.33 34.71 43.01
N LEU A 169 -0.80 33.51 42.86
CA LEU A 169 -0.89 32.44 43.86
C LEU A 169 -0.17 32.81 45.16
N THR A 170 1.01 33.41 45.10
CA THR A 170 1.75 33.85 46.27
C THR A 170 1.05 35.01 46.96
N LEU A 171 0.48 35.95 46.19
CA LEU A 171 -0.31 37.04 46.73
C LEU A 171 -1.58 36.54 47.44
N GLU A 172 -2.31 35.61 46.83
CA GLU A 172 -3.49 34.96 47.45
C GLU A 172 -3.11 34.29 48.78
N TRP A 173 -2.05 33.48 48.78
CA TRP A 173 -1.56 32.83 49.99
C TRP A 173 -1.19 33.82 51.09
N PHE A 174 -0.50 34.91 50.73
CA PHE A 174 -0.13 35.96 51.66
C PHE A 174 -1.36 36.67 52.28
N LEU A 175 -2.35 36.99 51.44
CA LEU A 175 -3.58 37.63 51.87
C LEU A 175 -4.41 36.70 52.79
N ARG A 176 -4.53 35.44 52.48
CA ARG A 176 -5.20 34.43 53.34
C ARG A 176 -4.52 34.30 54.70
N LYS A 177 -3.19 34.27 54.71
CA LYS A 177 -2.41 34.21 55.95
C LYS A 177 -2.59 35.47 56.78
N ARG A 178 -2.61 36.64 56.15
CA ARG A 178 -2.83 37.91 56.86
C ARG A 178 -4.24 38.06 57.41
N ALA A 179 -5.23 37.50 56.72
CA ALA A 179 -6.63 37.49 57.17
C ALA A 179 -6.97 36.44 58.21
N GLY A 180 -6.01 35.63 58.65
CA GLY A 180 -6.21 34.58 59.64
C GLY A 180 -7.10 33.42 59.14
N LEU A 181 -7.16 33.20 57.81
CA LEU A 181 -7.96 32.16 57.19
C LEU A 181 -7.18 30.84 56.95
N LEU A 182 -6.02 30.71 57.59
CA LEU A 182 -5.17 29.50 57.60
C LEU A 182 -4.92 29.13 59.06
#